data_8d38bfb59a7f9877e46108d459da70f3
#
_entry.id   8d38bfb59a7f9877e46108d459da70f3
#
_cell.length_a   1.000
_cell.length_b   1.000
_cell.length_c   1.000
_cell.angle_alpha   90.00
_cell.angle_beta   90.00
_cell.angle_gamma   90.00
#
_symmetry.space_group_name_H-M   'P 1'
#
loop_
_entity.id
_entity.type
_entity.pdbx_description
1 polymer ?
#
loop_
_entity_poly.entity_id
_entity_poly.type
_entity_poly.pdbx_seq_one_letter_code
_entity_poly.pdbx_strand_id
1 'polypeptide(L)'
;MSDDILKYKLVILGDSGVGKTSLFKKLLTEKFEPKVISTIGIDKRTLNIKINIPEVGEKDVEIALYDTAGEERFRAISVSYFRDSNGILLMYDITKQNSFENLNNWLENLKTTIGDNENYLMILLGNKLDLVDEKIEKRGVEIEDAKDFCQENNIFWGGECSVKDIDIEKLKNMFKSFIEEIYKKVGDVKKEESIVIEGKKNKDNKKKKKCC
;
A
#
# COMPACT_ATOMS: atom_id res chain seq x y z
N MET A 1 18.29 25.24 0.81
CA MET A 1 17.77 24.15 1.65
C MET A 1 17.37 23.06 0.67
N SER A 2 17.98 21.88 0.72
CA SER A 2 17.53 20.76 -0.09
C SER A 2 16.13 20.40 0.39
N ASP A 3 15.12 20.56 -0.48
CA ASP A 3 13.79 20.06 -0.20
C ASP A 3 13.89 18.52 -0.12
N ASP A 4 14.00 18.00 1.11
CA ASP A 4 14.04 16.57 1.34
C ASP A 4 12.68 16.00 0.93
N ILE A 5 12.66 15.27 -0.19
CA ILE A 5 11.47 14.57 -0.69
C ILE A 5 11.17 13.43 0.28
N LEU A 6 9.97 13.44 0.84
CA LEU A 6 9.47 12.34 1.67
C LEU A 6 9.31 11.08 0.81
N LYS A 7 9.66 9.91 1.36
CA LYS A 7 9.54 8.65 0.62
C LYS A 7 8.74 7.64 1.42
N TYR A 8 7.60 7.24 0.88
CA TYR A 8 6.75 6.24 1.50
C TYR A 8 6.56 5.02 0.61
N LYS A 9 6.42 3.88 1.26
CA LYS A 9 6.08 2.61 0.63
C LYS A 9 4.66 2.24 1.00
N LEU A 10 3.81 2.06 -0.02
CA LEU A 10 2.42 1.65 0.14
C LEU A 10 2.16 0.34 -0.58
N VAL A 11 1.39 -0.52 0.06
CA VAL A 11 0.98 -1.82 -0.49
C VAL A 11 -0.54 -1.90 -0.53
N ILE A 12 -1.09 -2.36 -1.66
CA ILE A 12 -2.53 -2.59 -1.83
C ILE A 12 -2.80 -4.08 -1.64
N LEU A 13 -3.70 -4.44 -0.72
CA LEU A 13 -4.04 -5.79 -0.34
C LEU A 13 -5.55 -6.05 -0.44
N GLY A 14 -5.92 -7.30 -0.57
CA GLY A 14 -7.30 -7.77 -0.66
C GLY A 14 -7.43 -8.89 -1.68
N ASP A 15 -8.58 -9.51 -1.74
CA ASP A 15 -8.84 -10.66 -2.59
C ASP A 15 -8.75 -10.37 -4.09
N SER A 16 -8.71 -11.42 -4.89
CA SER A 16 -8.76 -11.30 -6.35
C SER A 16 -10.08 -10.68 -6.79
N GLY A 17 -10.00 -9.76 -7.77
CA GLY A 17 -11.19 -9.13 -8.35
C GLY A 17 -11.84 -8.01 -7.55
N VAL A 18 -11.33 -7.62 -6.35
CA VAL A 18 -11.87 -6.48 -5.58
C VAL A 18 -11.55 -5.12 -6.20
N GLY A 19 -10.61 -5.05 -7.15
CA GLY A 19 -10.30 -3.84 -7.91
C GLY A 19 -8.98 -3.15 -7.56
N LYS A 20 -8.05 -3.84 -6.89
CA LYS A 20 -6.71 -3.32 -6.55
C LYS A 20 -5.96 -2.77 -7.75
N THR A 21 -5.78 -3.60 -8.77
CA THR A 21 -5.10 -3.24 -10.02
C THR A 21 -5.83 -2.14 -10.78
N SER A 22 -7.16 -2.10 -10.72
CA SER A 22 -7.95 -1.02 -11.33
C SER A 22 -7.69 0.32 -10.64
N LEU A 23 -7.66 0.32 -9.30
CA LEU A 23 -7.30 1.50 -8.50
C LEU A 23 -5.87 1.96 -8.81
N PHE A 24 -4.92 1.03 -8.77
CA PHE A 24 -3.51 1.27 -9.08
C PHE A 24 -3.35 1.92 -10.46
N LYS A 25 -3.93 1.33 -11.50
CA LYS A 25 -3.88 1.87 -12.85
C LYS A 25 -4.56 3.23 -12.95
N LYS A 26 -5.72 3.42 -12.34
CA LYS A 26 -6.45 4.70 -12.39
C LYS A 26 -5.68 5.83 -11.72
N LEU A 27 -4.97 5.57 -10.62
CA LEU A 27 -4.09 6.55 -9.99
C LEU A 27 -2.91 6.96 -10.91
N LEU A 28 -2.41 6.02 -11.73
CA LEU A 28 -1.25 6.26 -12.60
C LEU A 28 -1.61 6.89 -13.94
N THR A 29 -2.69 6.40 -14.56
CA THR A 29 -3.06 6.76 -15.94
C THR A 29 -4.22 7.74 -16.03
N GLU A 30 -4.86 8.03 -14.90
CA GLU A 30 -6.08 8.83 -14.77
C GLU A 30 -7.30 8.24 -15.52
N LYS A 31 -7.18 6.99 -15.97
CA LYS A 31 -8.20 6.29 -16.75
C LYS A 31 -8.58 4.96 -16.11
N PHE A 32 -9.85 4.60 -16.20
CA PHE A 32 -10.31 3.27 -15.85
C PHE A 32 -10.16 2.31 -17.05
N GLU A 33 -9.56 1.16 -16.81
CA GLU A 33 -9.46 0.07 -17.78
C GLU A 33 -10.44 -1.04 -17.40
N PRO A 34 -11.48 -1.32 -18.22
CA PRO A 34 -12.51 -2.31 -17.87
C PRO A 34 -12.00 -3.75 -17.91
N LYS A 35 -10.95 -4.01 -18.68
CA LYS A 35 -10.34 -5.35 -18.78
C LYS A 35 -8.99 -5.35 -18.12
N VAL A 36 -8.94 -5.82 -16.88
CA VAL A 36 -7.69 -6.05 -16.14
C VAL A 36 -7.47 -7.54 -16.05
N ILE A 37 -6.33 -8.01 -16.59
CA ILE A 37 -5.90 -9.40 -16.43
C ILE A 37 -5.47 -9.58 -14.97
N SER A 38 -5.73 -10.76 -14.39
CA SER A 38 -5.29 -11.08 -13.03
C SER A 38 -3.80 -10.82 -12.87
N THR A 39 -3.43 -10.08 -11.83
CA THR A 39 -2.04 -9.74 -11.54
C THR A 39 -1.27 -11.01 -11.21
N ILE A 40 -0.18 -11.25 -11.93
CA ILE A 40 0.75 -12.34 -11.63
C ILE A 40 1.93 -11.72 -10.87
N GLY A 41 2.03 -12.00 -9.57
CA GLY A 41 3.08 -11.43 -8.73
C GLY A 41 2.77 -10.03 -8.21
N ILE A 42 3.66 -9.08 -8.42
CA ILE A 42 3.55 -7.71 -7.89
C ILE A 42 4.00 -6.71 -8.95
N ASP A 43 3.21 -5.67 -9.18
CA ASP A 43 3.62 -4.49 -9.96
C ASP A 43 4.00 -3.35 -9.01
N LYS A 44 5.07 -2.64 -9.31
CA LYS A 44 5.55 -1.48 -8.56
C LYS A 44 5.62 -0.26 -9.46
N ARG A 45 5.06 0.84 -9.00
CA ARG A 45 5.19 2.16 -9.64
C ARG A 45 5.47 3.24 -8.60
N THR A 46 6.00 4.34 -9.08
CA THR A 46 6.23 5.53 -8.26
C THR A 46 5.21 6.59 -8.61
N LEU A 47 4.56 7.14 -7.58
CA LEU A 47 3.71 8.33 -7.66
C LEU A 47 4.39 9.47 -6.94
N ASN A 48 4.32 10.67 -7.53
CA ASN A 48 4.75 11.89 -6.88
C ASN A 48 3.51 12.74 -6.59
N ILE A 49 3.31 13.09 -5.34
CA ILE A 49 2.20 13.92 -4.91
C ILE A 49 2.71 15.04 -3.99
N LYS A 50 1.89 16.09 -3.86
CA LYS A 50 2.10 17.12 -2.86
C LYS A 50 1.08 16.98 -1.76
N ILE A 51 1.55 16.97 -0.51
CA ILE A 51 0.71 17.00 0.68
C ILE A 51 0.87 18.35 1.38
N ASN A 52 -0.14 18.74 2.15
CA ASN A 52 -0.07 19.94 2.97
C ASN A 52 -0.01 19.55 4.45
N ILE A 53 1.12 19.83 5.07
CA ILE A 53 1.36 19.50 6.45
C ILE A 53 1.10 20.77 7.29
N PRO A 54 0.20 20.72 8.28
CA PRO A 54 0.00 21.83 9.18
C PRO A 54 1.34 22.30 9.77
N GLU A 55 1.55 23.63 9.83
CA GLU A 55 2.75 24.28 10.38
C GLU A 55 4.04 24.13 9.56
N VAL A 56 4.11 23.15 8.65
CA VAL A 56 5.29 22.88 7.80
C VAL A 56 5.08 23.41 6.38
N GLY A 57 3.85 23.35 5.85
CA GLY A 57 3.50 23.73 4.48
C GLY A 57 3.50 22.56 3.50
N GLU A 58 3.60 22.88 2.21
CA GLU A 58 3.65 21.85 1.15
C GLU A 58 4.94 21.04 1.20
N LYS A 59 4.80 19.72 1.04
CA LYS A 59 5.90 18.77 0.89
C LYS A 59 5.69 17.88 -0.33
N ASP A 60 6.76 17.67 -1.08
CA ASP A 60 6.77 16.67 -2.15
C ASP A 60 6.96 15.27 -1.54
N VAL A 61 6.14 14.33 -1.98
CA VAL A 61 6.15 12.94 -1.51
C VAL A 61 6.28 12.00 -2.69
N GLU A 62 7.30 11.16 -2.66
CA GLU A 62 7.49 10.03 -3.56
C GLU A 62 6.89 8.78 -2.93
N ILE A 63 5.92 8.17 -3.58
CA ILE A 63 5.23 6.98 -3.09
C ILE A 63 5.60 5.80 -3.97
N ALA A 64 6.30 4.81 -3.40
CA ALA A 64 6.45 3.51 -4.01
C ALA A 64 5.17 2.69 -3.77
N LEU A 65 4.29 2.65 -4.75
CA LEU A 65 3.02 1.93 -4.69
C LEU A 65 3.16 0.52 -5.27
N TYR A 66 2.71 -0.48 -4.52
CA TYR A 66 2.77 -1.89 -4.88
C TYR A 66 1.36 -2.46 -5.04
N ASP A 67 1.05 -2.91 -6.26
CA ASP A 67 -0.16 -3.69 -6.57
C ASP A 67 0.16 -5.17 -6.42
N THR A 68 -0.62 -5.89 -5.63
CA THR A 68 -0.37 -7.30 -5.32
C THR A 68 -1.40 -8.21 -5.99
N ALA A 69 -0.97 -9.42 -6.35
CA ALA A 69 -1.89 -10.48 -6.74
C ALA A 69 -2.82 -10.81 -5.56
N GLY A 70 -4.13 -10.84 -5.84
CA GLY A 70 -5.15 -11.13 -4.82
C GLY A 70 -5.45 -12.61 -4.64
N GLU A 71 -4.77 -13.50 -5.37
CA GLU A 71 -4.97 -14.93 -5.25
C GLU A 71 -4.18 -15.48 -4.05
N GLU A 72 -4.81 -16.37 -3.28
CA GLU A 72 -4.25 -16.98 -2.07
C GLU A 72 -2.92 -17.71 -2.32
N ARG A 73 -2.73 -18.30 -3.51
CA ARG A 73 -1.49 -18.99 -3.91
C ARG A 73 -0.28 -18.05 -4.04
N PHE A 74 -0.50 -16.76 -4.18
CA PHE A 74 0.56 -15.74 -4.26
C PHE A 74 0.79 -15.00 -2.93
N ARG A 75 0.04 -15.32 -1.87
CA ARG A 75 0.17 -14.67 -0.55
C ARG A 75 1.60 -14.74 -0.01
N ALA A 76 2.25 -15.88 -0.14
CA ALA A 76 3.64 -16.05 0.33
C ALA A 76 4.65 -15.10 -0.37
N ILE A 77 4.40 -14.75 -1.62
CA ILE A 77 5.23 -13.80 -2.37
C ILE A 77 4.96 -12.39 -1.86
N SER A 78 3.69 -12.06 -1.57
CA SER A 78 3.28 -10.74 -1.09
C SER A 78 3.87 -10.43 0.28
N VAL A 79 4.08 -11.42 1.13
CA VAL A 79 4.57 -11.27 2.52
C VAL A 79 5.91 -10.52 2.59
N SER A 80 6.86 -10.81 1.70
CA SER A 80 8.17 -10.15 1.70
C SER A 80 8.09 -8.64 1.39
N TYR A 81 7.00 -8.20 0.75
CA TYR A 81 6.78 -6.81 0.38
C TYR A 81 6.06 -5.99 1.45
N PHE A 82 5.53 -6.64 2.51
CA PHE A 82 4.89 -5.93 3.61
C PHE A 82 5.90 -5.25 4.54
N ARG A 83 7.12 -5.78 4.61
CA ARG A 83 8.18 -5.19 5.42
C ARG A 83 8.47 -3.76 4.98
N ASP A 84 8.73 -2.91 5.96
CA ASP A 84 9.06 -1.50 5.76
C ASP A 84 7.98 -0.71 4.97
N SER A 85 6.73 -1.19 4.98
CA SER A 85 5.61 -0.43 4.43
C SER A 85 5.18 0.63 5.44
N ASN A 86 4.94 1.84 4.94
CA ASN A 86 4.44 2.97 5.73
C ASN A 86 2.91 3.06 5.68
N GLY A 87 2.32 2.53 4.60
CA GLY A 87 0.87 2.47 4.43
C GLY A 87 0.42 1.17 3.80
N ILE A 88 -0.73 0.68 4.25
CA ILE A 88 -1.39 -0.52 3.74
C ILE A 88 -2.82 -0.16 3.40
N LEU A 89 -3.17 -0.29 2.12
CA LEU A 89 -4.52 -0.11 1.62
C LEU A 89 -5.18 -1.48 1.48
N LEU A 90 -6.10 -1.77 2.39
CA LEU A 90 -6.96 -2.95 2.34
C LEU A 90 -8.18 -2.65 1.47
N MET A 91 -8.50 -3.54 0.54
CA MET A 91 -9.66 -3.38 -0.35
C MET A 91 -10.57 -4.60 -0.32
N TYR A 92 -11.87 -4.36 -0.33
CA TYR A 92 -12.90 -5.38 -0.49
C TYR A 92 -13.96 -4.93 -1.49
N ASP A 93 -14.74 -5.89 -1.98
CA ASP A 93 -15.88 -5.69 -2.87
C ASP A 93 -17.15 -5.63 -2.02
N ILE A 94 -17.83 -4.49 -1.98
CA ILE A 94 -19.01 -4.27 -1.12
C ILE A 94 -20.19 -5.20 -1.46
N THR A 95 -20.17 -5.83 -2.65
CA THR A 95 -21.18 -6.80 -3.06
C THR A 95 -20.87 -8.24 -2.60
N LYS A 96 -19.64 -8.50 -2.10
CA LYS A 96 -19.14 -9.84 -1.78
C LYS A 96 -18.70 -9.98 -0.35
N GLN A 97 -19.57 -10.53 0.49
CA GLN A 97 -19.30 -10.79 1.90
C GLN A 97 -17.96 -11.54 2.13
N ASN A 98 -17.68 -12.56 1.31
CA ASN A 98 -16.45 -13.34 1.45
C ASN A 98 -15.18 -12.49 1.30
N SER A 99 -15.18 -11.46 0.42
CA SER A 99 -14.02 -10.59 0.24
C SER A 99 -13.76 -9.69 1.46
N PHE A 100 -14.79 -9.40 2.24
CA PHE A 100 -14.71 -8.70 3.50
C PHE A 100 -14.23 -9.61 4.63
N GLU A 101 -14.83 -10.79 4.78
CA GLU A 101 -14.44 -11.78 5.78
C GLU A 101 -12.98 -12.19 5.65
N ASN A 102 -12.48 -12.31 4.41
CA ASN A 102 -11.10 -12.64 4.11
C ASN A 102 -10.09 -11.54 4.53
N LEU A 103 -10.55 -10.32 4.86
CA LEU A 103 -9.67 -9.28 5.42
C LEU A 103 -9.00 -9.75 6.72
N ASN A 104 -9.66 -10.60 7.52
CA ASN A 104 -9.06 -11.20 8.72
C ASN A 104 -7.80 -12.01 8.38
N ASN A 105 -7.85 -12.79 7.31
CA ASN A 105 -6.69 -13.57 6.84
C ASN A 105 -5.55 -12.65 6.35
N TRP A 106 -5.88 -11.53 5.72
CA TRP A 106 -4.89 -10.52 5.33
C TRP A 106 -4.23 -9.87 6.54
N LEU A 107 -5.00 -9.52 7.58
CA LEU A 107 -4.50 -8.96 8.83
C LEU A 107 -3.60 -9.94 9.58
N GLU A 108 -3.98 -11.21 9.65
CA GLU A 108 -3.16 -12.26 10.30
C GLU A 108 -1.81 -12.42 9.60
N ASN A 109 -1.81 -12.45 8.26
CA ASN A 109 -0.58 -12.51 7.47
C ASN A 109 0.30 -11.27 7.66
N LEU A 110 -0.31 -10.08 7.79
CA LEU A 110 0.41 -8.85 8.09
C LEU A 110 1.07 -8.93 9.48
N LYS A 111 0.32 -9.29 10.52
CA LYS A 111 0.83 -9.42 11.88
C LYS A 111 2.01 -10.40 11.98
N THR A 112 1.91 -11.54 11.32
CA THR A 112 3.00 -12.54 11.29
C THR A 112 4.25 -12.06 10.57
N THR A 113 4.11 -11.13 9.62
CA THR A 113 5.21 -10.68 8.76
C THR A 113 5.92 -9.45 9.29
N ILE A 114 5.14 -8.48 9.73
CA ILE A 114 5.65 -7.17 10.18
C ILE A 114 6.02 -7.24 11.67
N GLY A 115 5.45 -8.21 12.40
CA GLY A 115 5.63 -8.34 13.85
C GLY A 115 5.05 -7.14 14.58
N ASP A 116 5.72 -6.73 15.66
CA ASP A 116 5.30 -5.62 16.52
C ASP A 116 5.70 -4.23 15.98
N ASN A 117 6.07 -4.15 14.70
CA ASN A 117 6.36 -2.85 14.08
C ASN A 117 5.05 -2.08 13.84
N GLU A 118 4.83 -1.02 14.61
CA GLU A 118 3.63 -0.17 14.52
C GLU A 118 3.81 1.06 13.61
N ASN A 119 4.92 1.17 12.91
CA ASN A 119 5.25 2.32 12.07
C ASN A 119 4.58 2.28 10.68
N TYR A 120 3.33 1.89 10.62
CA TYR A 120 2.52 1.95 9.41
C TYR A 120 1.08 2.34 9.72
N LEU A 121 0.38 2.83 8.73
CA LEU A 121 -1.06 3.11 8.79
C LEU A 121 -1.81 2.17 7.86
N MET A 122 -2.91 1.59 8.34
CA MET A 122 -3.85 0.84 7.50
C MET A 122 -5.07 1.68 7.18
N ILE A 123 -5.55 1.57 5.94
CA ILE A 123 -6.82 2.12 5.50
C ILE A 123 -7.66 1.02 4.86
N LEU A 124 -8.96 1.00 5.12
CA LEU A 124 -9.93 0.11 4.48
C LEU A 124 -10.75 0.88 3.45
N LEU A 125 -10.85 0.35 2.23
CA LEU A 125 -11.65 0.91 1.15
C LEU A 125 -12.61 -0.13 0.60
N GLY A 126 -13.91 0.15 0.65
CA GLY A 126 -14.94 -0.59 -0.06
C GLY A 126 -15.01 -0.15 -1.52
N ASN A 127 -15.01 -1.11 -2.44
CA ASN A 127 -15.07 -0.81 -3.88
C ASN A 127 -16.32 -1.41 -4.52
N LYS A 128 -16.63 -0.95 -5.73
CA LYS A 128 -17.73 -1.35 -6.61
C LYS A 128 -19.10 -0.83 -6.16
N LEU A 129 -19.12 0.37 -5.62
CA LEU A 129 -20.34 1.06 -5.23
C LEU A 129 -21.30 1.23 -6.42
N ASP A 130 -20.78 1.39 -7.65
CA ASP A 130 -21.54 1.42 -8.90
C ASP A 130 -22.50 0.21 -9.04
N LEU A 131 -22.05 -0.99 -8.68
CA LEU A 131 -22.89 -2.20 -8.82
C LEU A 131 -24.13 -2.16 -7.91
N VAL A 132 -24.03 -1.52 -6.75
CA VAL A 132 -25.14 -1.35 -5.82
C VAL A 132 -26.03 -0.17 -6.25
N ASP A 133 -25.44 0.96 -6.62
CA ASP A 133 -26.15 2.18 -7.01
C ASP A 133 -26.96 1.95 -8.32
N GLU A 134 -26.39 1.26 -9.28
CA GLU A 134 -27.04 0.87 -10.53
C GLU A 134 -27.98 -0.35 -10.35
N LYS A 135 -28.09 -0.91 -9.15
CA LYS A 135 -28.90 -2.11 -8.81
C LYS A 135 -28.56 -3.36 -9.62
N ILE A 136 -27.30 -3.46 -10.04
CA ILE A 136 -26.77 -4.63 -10.77
C ILE A 136 -26.56 -5.80 -9.80
N GLU A 137 -25.98 -5.50 -8.63
CA GLU A 137 -25.78 -6.48 -7.56
C GLU A 137 -26.35 -5.94 -6.24
N LYS A 138 -26.66 -6.85 -5.33
CA LYS A 138 -27.06 -6.48 -3.97
C LYS A 138 -25.82 -6.17 -3.14
N ARG A 139 -25.98 -5.26 -2.19
CA ARG A 139 -24.96 -5.05 -1.16
C ARG A 139 -24.79 -6.34 -0.36
N GLY A 140 -23.57 -6.73 -0.15
CA GLY A 140 -23.19 -7.90 0.66
C GLY A 140 -22.60 -7.51 2.02
N VAL A 141 -22.06 -6.28 2.14
CA VAL A 141 -21.42 -5.78 3.37
C VAL A 141 -22.03 -4.43 3.73
N GLU A 142 -22.55 -4.29 4.92
CA GLU A 142 -23.08 -3.02 5.40
C GLU A 142 -21.96 -2.08 5.83
N ILE A 143 -22.19 -0.78 5.72
CA ILE A 143 -21.18 0.24 6.05
C ILE A 143 -20.80 0.17 7.53
N GLU A 144 -21.77 -0.11 8.39
CA GLU A 144 -21.57 -0.22 9.83
C GLU A 144 -20.64 -1.38 10.17
N ASP A 145 -20.83 -2.56 9.54
CA ASP A 145 -19.94 -3.72 9.73
C ASP A 145 -18.48 -3.37 9.35
N ALA A 146 -18.31 -2.62 8.26
CA ALA A 146 -16.97 -2.19 7.84
C ALA A 146 -16.34 -1.16 8.79
N LYS A 147 -17.12 -0.26 9.36
CA LYS A 147 -16.65 0.69 10.38
C LYS A 147 -16.29 0.00 11.68
N ASP A 148 -17.11 -0.94 12.13
CA ASP A 148 -16.86 -1.74 13.35
C ASP A 148 -15.56 -2.54 13.18
N PHE A 149 -15.40 -3.20 12.05
CA PHE A 149 -14.14 -3.88 11.71
C PHE A 149 -12.92 -2.95 11.75
N CYS A 150 -13.05 -1.74 11.24
CA CYS A 150 -11.99 -0.74 11.29
C CYS A 150 -11.65 -0.34 12.73
N GLN A 151 -12.66 -0.12 13.56
CA GLN A 151 -12.49 0.24 14.96
C GLN A 151 -11.80 -0.89 15.77
N GLU A 152 -12.25 -2.13 15.60
CA GLU A 152 -11.71 -3.30 16.27
C GLU A 152 -10.24 -3.58 15.92
N ASN A 153 -9.83 -3.26 14.68
CA ASN A 153 -8.50 -3.56 14.17
C ASN A 153 -7.58 -2.34 14.07
N ASN A 154 -8.01 -1.18 14.59
CA ASN A 154 -7.26 0.08 14.50
C ASN A 154 -6.89 0.47 13.05
N ILE A 155 -7.86 0.35 12.14
CA ILE A 155 -7.77 0.66 10.72
C ILE A 155 -8.50 1.97 10.45
N PHE A 156 -7.92 2.84 9.62
CA PHE A 156 -8.61 4.06 9.19
C PHE A 156 -9.70 3.70 8.17
N TRP A 157 -10.93 4.17 8.40
CA TRP A 157 -12.01 3.99 7.44
C TRP A 157 -11.88 4.96 6.27
N GLY A 158 -11.56 4.44 5.08
CA GLY A 158 -11.39 5.22 3.84
C GLY A 158 -12.68 5.47 3.08
N GLY A 159 -13.79 4.86 3.52
CA GLY A 159 -15.07 4.98 2.83
C GLY A 159 -15.32 3.92 1.78
N GLU A 160 -16.36 4.16 0.99
CA GLU A 160 -16.71 3.34 -0.17
C GLU A 160 -16.63 4.16 -1.46
N CYS A 161 -16.25 3.52 -2.55
CA CYS A 161 -16.22 4.16 -3.86
C CYS A 161 -16.51 3.17 -4.99
N SER A 162 -16.73 3.70 -6.19
CA SER A 162 -16.56 2.96 -7.43
C SER A 162 -15.25 3.40 -8.06
N VAL A 163 -14.26 2.55 -8.10
CA VAL A 163 -13.01 2.84 -8.83
C VAL A 163 -13.30 3.06 -10.32
N LYS A 164 -14.36 2.47 -10.87
CA LYS A 164 -14.81 2.70 -12.23
C LYS A 164 -15.23 4.17 -12.43
N ASP A 165 -16.09 4.69 -11.56
CA ASP A 165 -16.82 5.94 -11.79
C ASP A 165 -16.29 7.14 -10.99
N ILE A 166 -15.51 6.91 -9.92
CA ILE A 166 -14.98 8.00 -9.11
C ILE A 166 -14.21 9.00 -9.98
N ASP A 167 -14.50 10.29 -9.81
CA ASP A 167 -13.73 11.35 -10.44
C ASP A 167 -12.25 11.29 -10.02
N ILE A 168 -11.35 11.57 -10.95
CA ILE A 168 -9.90 11.43 -10.71
C ILE A 168 -9.38 12.39 -9.64
N GLU A 169 -9.89 13.62 -9.59
CA GLU A 169 -9.47 14.59 -8.58
C GLU A 169 -9.98 14.17 -7.19
N LYS A 170 -11.19 13.62 -7.11
CA LYS A 170 -11.73 13.06 -5.87
C LYS A 170 -10.90 11.87 -5.38
N LEU A 171 -10.50 10.99 -6.30
CA LEU A 171 -9.62 9.86 -5.99
C LEU A 171 -8.24 10.32 -5.49
N LYS A 172 -7.63 11.29 -6.18
CA LYS A 172 -6.34 11.88 -5.77
C LYS A 172 -6.42 12.53 -4.39
N ASN A 173 -7.49 13.28 -4.12
CA ASN A 173 -7.70 13.93 -2.83
C ASN A 173 -7.86 12.91 -1.70
N MET A 174 -8.63 11.83 -1.92
CA MET A 174 -8.74 10.74 -0.97
C MET A 174 -7.37 10.11 -0.68
N PHE A 175 -6.58 9.86 -1.73
CA PHE A 175 -5.25 9.30 -1.60
C PHE A 175 -4.28 10.25 -0.88
N LYS A 176 -4.36 11.55 -1.20
CA LYS A 176 -3.60 12.60 -0.53
C LYS A 176 -3.89 12.64 0.97
N SER A 177 -5.16 12.63 1.37
CA SER A 177 -5.55 12.58 2.79
C SER A 177 -4.98 11.36 3.50
N PHE A 178 -4.96 10.20 2.84
CA PHE A 178 -4.33 9.01 3.40
C PHE A 178 -2.83 9.19 3.63
N ILE A 179 -2.11 9.82 2.71
CA ILE A 179 -0.68 10.11 2.85
C ILE A 179 -0.43 11.12 3.97
N GLU A 180 -1.29 12.10 4.14
CA GLU A 180 -1.22 13.06 5.25
C GLU A 180 -1.39 12.37 6.61
N GLU A 181 -2.29 11.38 6.71
CA GLU A 181 -2.43 10.56 7.93
C GLU A 181 -1.20 9.67 8.17
N ILE A 182 -0.60 9.09 7.11
CA ILE A 182 0.68 8.37 7.23
C ILE A 182 1.75 9.30 7.80
N TYR A 183 1.87 10.52 7.25
CA TYR A 183 2.86 11.48 7.75
C TYR A 183 2.66 11.79 9.24
N LYS A 184 1.43 12.00 9.69
CA LYS A 184 1.13 12.25 11.11
C LYS A 184 1.59 11.10 12.01
N LYS A 185 1.47 9.86 11.54
CA LYS A 185 1.83 8.66 12.33
C LYS A 185 3.32 8.33 12.25
N VAL A 186 3.90 8.40 11.08
CA VAL A 186 5.25 7.88 10.78
C VAL A 186 6.30 9.00 10.73
N GLY A 187 5.89 10.23 10.39
CA GLY A 187 6.79 11.37 10.24
C GLY A 187 7.70 11.28 9.02
N ASP A 188 8.83 11.99 9.09
CA ASP A 188 9.89 11.95 8.07
C ASP A 188 10.65 10.62 8.17
N VAL A 189 10.38 9.69 7.27
CA VAL A 189 11.17 8.47 7.15
C VAL A 189 12.48 8.84 6.44
N LYS A 190 13.52 9.15 7.21
CA LYS A 190 14.88 9.27 6.69
C LYS A 190 15.34 7.87 6.28
N LYS A 191 15.82 7.71 5.03
CA LYS A 191 16.59 6.51 4.69
C LYS A 191 17.75 6.42 5.68
N GLU A 192 17.82 5.34 6.45
CA GLU A 192 19.10 4.89 6.95
C GLU A 192 19.96 4.63 5.72
N GLU A 193 21.04 5.42 5.58
CA GLU A 193 22.02 5.20 4.55
C GLU A 193 22.49 3.75 4.68
N SER A 194 22.25 2.96 3.64
CA SER A 194 22.83 1.63 3.54
C SER A 194 24.34 1.79 3.73
N ILE A 195 24.83 1.34 4.89
CA ILE A 195 26.28 1.27 5.16
C ILE A 195 26.85 0.32 4.13
N VAL A 196 27.45 0.91 3.08
CA VAL A 196 28.28 0.18 2.14
C VAL A 196 29.47 -0.29 2.97
N ILE A 197 29.47 -1.55 3.35
CA ILE A 197 30.64 -2.20 3.93
C ILE A 197 31.69 -2.27 2.82
N GLU A 198 32.53 -1.24 2.73
CA GLU A 198 33.74 -1.30 1.94
C GLU A 198 34.59 -2.45 2.48
N GLY A 199 34.61 -3.56 1.73
CA GLY A 199 35.46 -4.69 2.02
C GLY A 199 36.93 -4.25 2.04
N LYS A 200 37.52 -4.24 3.24
CA LYS A 200 38.95 -4.09 3.41
C LYS A 200 39.67 -5.17 2.58
N LYS A 201 40.28 -4.76 1.47
CA LYS A 201 41.25 -5.59 0.75
C LYS A 201 42.44 -5.85 1.67
N ASN A 202 42.52 -7.05 2.23
CA ASN A 202 43.71 -7.53 2.88
C ASN A 202 44.83 -7.60 1.84
N LYS A 203 45.85 -6.74 2.00
CA LYS A 203 47.13 -6.86 1.30
C LYS A 203 47.89 -7.99 1.98
N ASP A 204 47.85 -9.18 1.42
CA ASP A 204 48.76 -10.27 1.79
C ASP A 204 50.18 -9.90 1.30
N ASN A 205 51.01 -9.51 2.26
CA ASN A 205 52.47 -9.40 2.08
C ASN A 205 53.07 -10.79 1.96
N LYS A 206 53.33 -11.23 0.71
CA LYS A 206 54.21 -12.39 0.46
C LYS A 206 55.67 -12.05 0.80
N LYS A 207 56.10 -12.39 2.00
CA LYS A 207 57.55 -12.47 2.29
C LYS A 207 58.12 -13.69 1.57
N LYS A 208 58.95 -13.44 0.56
CA LYS A 208 59.86 -14.42 -0.02
C LYS A 208 60.92 -14.81 0.99
N LYS A 209 60.88 -16.07 1.49
CA LYS A 209 62.06 -16.68 2.13
C LYS A 209 62.94 -17.26 1.03
N LYS A 210 64.19 -16.77 0.94
CA LYS A 210 65.28 -17.42 0.25
C LYS A 210 65.73 -18.58 1.14
N CYS A 211 65.78 -19.79 0.60
CA CYS A 211 66.60 -20.88 1.14
C CYS A 211 67.89 -21.01 0.30
N CYS A 212 68.98 -21.07 1.03
CA CYS A 212 70.22 -21.62 0.55
C CYS A 212 70.11 -23.12 0.34
#